data_86c64e972cd65e955d8429efb9cb0376
#
_entry.id   86c64e972cd65e955d8429efb9cb0376
#
_cell.length_a   1.000
_cell.length_b   1.000
_cell.length_c   1.000
_cell.angle_alpha   90.00
_cell.angle_beta   90.00
_cell.angle_gamma   90.00
#
_symmetry.space_group_name_H-M   'P 1'
#
loop_
_entity.id
_entity.type
_entity.pdbx_description
1 polymer ?
#
loop_
_entity_poly.entity_id
_entity_poly.type
_entity_poly.pdbx_seq_one_letter_code
_entity_poly.pdbx_strand_id
1 'polypeptide(L)'
;MRLREEIESLGLEVMVVADGDPAEPLESRARVAGAVGAIRITRRGSGSVDMTIVDRATGKTVSRHLPIATGSDPASSELVATRTVELLRASLMELEAPHPARGDVPATPEVRALAAPVGEPRVTTLAVAAGPALVTSPALGVSVDVWVAVLLRTQSGFGATARLVVPGTGGGLDIAEGHVSARAWQYRLGAVFEGPRLTRSLSPHFEAGATLVTLTTAGAATAPFRGVEQHSLTWGPWIAAGLRYEFVPRVSLVVTAELALLFPETVIRSDAREVATFGRPLVGASTGLEVAW
;
A
#
# COMPACT_ATOMS: atom_id res chain seq x y z
N MET A 1 -3.95 7.22 33.44
CA MET A 1 -3.46 8.03 32.32
C MET A 1 -3.50 7.23 31.00
N ARG A 2 -2.84 6.11 30.89
CA ARG A 2 -2.70 5.32 29.65
C ARG A 2 -4.01 4.85 29.00
N LEU A 3 -4.98 4.33 29.78
CA LEU A 3 -6.27 3.90 29.24
C LEU A 3 -7.06 5.07 28.60
N ARG A 4 -6.99 6.24 29.19
CA ARG A 4 -7.62 7.44 28.63
C ARG A 4 -7.02 7.79 27.27
N GLU A 5 -5.69 7.82 27.18
CA GLU A 5 -4.94 8.11 25.95
C GLU A 5 -5.26 7.10 24.85
N GLU A 6 -5.36 5.81 25.19
CA GLU A 6 -5.73 4.75 24.26
C GLU A 6 -7.16 4.94 23.70
N ILE A 7 -8.13 5.25 24.57
CA ILE A 7 -9.53 5.48 24.13
C ILE A 7 -9.65 6.77 23.33
N GLU A 8 -8.97 7.84 23.72
CA GLU A 8 -8.93 9.10 22.95
C GLU A 8 -8.28 8.93 21.58
N SER A 9 -7.27 8.05 21.47
CA SER A 9 -6.64 7.73 20.17
C SER A 9 -7.59 7.04 19.19
N LEU A 10 -8.66 6.44 19.70
CA LEU A 10 -9.74 5.85 18.90
C LEU A 10 -10.80 6.86 18.48
N GLY A 11 -10.62 8.14 18.81
CA GLY A 11 -11.56 9.22 18.46
C GLY A 11 -12.75 9.35 19.43
N LEU A 12 -12.70 8.68 20.58
CA LEU A 12 -13.74 8.79 21.60
C LEU A 12 -13.35 9.81 22.65
N GLU A 13 -14.30 10.64 23.07
CA GLU A 13 -14.11 11.56 24.18
C GLU A 13 -14.21 10.81 25.53
N VAL A 14 -13.24 11.02 26.41
CA VAL A 14 -13.16 10.35 27.71
C VAL A 14 -13.37 11.32 28.86
N MET A 15 -14.45 11.12 29.59
CA MET A 15 -14.72 11.83 30.85
C MET A 15 -14.40 10.92 32.05
N VAL A 16 -13.50 11.38 32.91
CA VAL A 16 -13.19 10.69 34.16
C VAL A 16 -14.13 11.21 35.25
N VAL A 17 -14.95 10.30 35.78
CA VAL A 17 -15.88 10.62 36.86
C VAL A 17 -15.30 10.12 38.18
N ALA A 18 -15.40 10.94 39.22
CA ALA A 18 -14.96 10.54 40.58
C ALA A 18 -15.68 9.27 41.06
N ASP A 19 -15.00 8.49 41.86
CA ASP A 19 -15.56 7.26 42.44
C ASP A 19 -16.76 7.61 43.34
N GLY A 20 -17.94 7.19 42.93
CA GLY A 20 -19.19 7.36 43.68
C GLY A 20 -19.50 6.10 44.50
N ASP A 21 -20.75 5.98 44.99
CA ASP A 21 -21.21 4.81 45.73
C ASP A 21 -20.96 3.52 44.88
N PRO A 22 -20.15 2.56 45.40
CA PRO A 22 -19.94 1.29 44.71
C PRO A 22 -21.22 0.49 44.44
N ALA A 23 -22.27 0.71 45.23
CA ALA A 23 -23.57 0.06 45.06
C ALA A 23 -24.38 0.63 43.87
N GLU A 24 -24.06 1.81 43.39
CA GLU A 24 -24.75 2.41 42.24
C GLU A 24 -24.40 1.69 40.94
N PRO A 25 -25.42 1.25 40.17
CA PRO A 25 -25.19 0.60 38.89
C PRO A 25 -24.41 1.51 37.91
N LEU A 26 -23.38 0.95 37.30
CA LEU A 26 -22.53 1.70 36.34
C LEU A 26 -23.33 2.27 35.15
N GLU A 27 -24.39 1.56 34.73
CA GLU A 27 -25.33 1.99 33.71
C GLU A 27 -26.08 3.29 34.09
N SER A 28 -26.53 3.41 35.34
CA SER A 28 -27.20 4.61 35.83
C SER A 28 -26.26 5.82 35.78
N ARG A 29 -25.00 5.63 36.20
CA ARG A 29 -23.97 6.67 36.13
C ARG A 29 -23.65 7.07 34.71
N ALA A 30 -23.54 6.11 33.78
CA ALA A 30 -23.36 6.38 32.38
C ALA A 30 -24.53 7.23 31.80
N ARG A 31 -25.76 6.93 32.23
CA ARG A 31 -26.95 7.66 31.78
C ARG A 31 -26.95 9.09 32.31
N VAL A 32 -26.65 9.31 33.58
CA VAL A 32 -26.55 10.67 34.15
C VAL A 32 -25.47 11.51 33.49
N ALA A 33 -24.33 10.88 33.15
CA ALA A 33 -23.23 11.53 32.46
C ALA A 33 -23.47 11.73 30.95
N GLY A 34 -24.57 11.24 30.39
CA GLY A 34 -24.83 11.32 28.95
C GLY A 34 -23.87 10.49 28.10
N ALA A 35 -23.10 9.58 28.73
CA ALA A 35 -22.08 8.80 28.05
C ALA A 35 -22.69 7.63 27.24
N VAL A 36 -22.12 7.32 26.09
CA VAL A 36 -22.50 6.16 25.25
C VAL A 36 -22.07 4.86 25.88
N GLY A 37 -20.98 4.87 26.67
CA GLY A 37 -20.51 3.72 27.43
C GLY A 37 -19.81 4.16 28.71
N ALA A 38 -19.63 3.23 29.64
CA ALA A 38 -18.86 3.45 30.87
C ALA A 38 -17.97 2.28 31.19
N ILE A 39 -16.82 2.58 31.77
CA ILE A 39 -15.82 1.59 32.17
C ILE A 39 -15.54 1.79 33.65
N ARG A 40 -15.63 0.70 34.44
CA ARG A 40 -15.21 0.68 35.83
C ARG A 40 -14.08 -0.35 35.97
N ILE A 41 -12.99 0.07 36.60
CA ILE A 41 -11.84 -0.78 36.86
C ILE A 41 -11.65 -0.79 38.37
N THR A 42 -11.83 -1.95 38.99
CA THR A 42 -11.73 -2.11 40.45
C THR A 42 -10.61 -3.10 40.79
N ARG A 43 -9.65 -2.68 41.58
CA ARG A 43 -8.58 -3.57 42.05
C ARG A 43 -9.09 -4.49 43.15
N ARG A 44 -8.90 -5.80 42.99
CA ARG A 44 -9.16 -6.81 44.01
C ARG A 44 -7.86 -7.30 44.61
N GLY A 45 -7.52 -6.79 45.82
CA GLY A 45 -6.27 -7.16 46.47
C GLY A 45 -5.02 -6.77 45.64
N SER A 46 -3.95 -7.54 45.81
CA SER A 46 -2.65 -7.26 45.17
C SER A 46 -2.43 -7.93 43.81
N GLY A 47 -3.33 -8.81 43.39
CA GLY A 47 -3.05 -9.69 42.23
C GLY A 47 -4.13 -9.73 41.14
N SER A 48 -5.20 -8.91 41.25
CA SER A 48 -6.24 -8.93 40.21
C SER A 48 -7.02 -7.63 40.08
N VAL A 49 -7.65 -7.46 38.93
CA VAL A 49 -8.51 -6.32 38.59
C VAL A 49 -9.82 -6.85 38.00
N ASP A 50 -10.92 -6.34 38.52
CA ASP A 50 -12.24 -6.52 37.92
C ASP A 50 -12.51 -5.33 36.98
N MET A 51 -12.88 -5.64 35.77
CA MET A 51 -13.23 -4.67 34.77
C MET A 51 -14.68 -4.87 34.33
N THR A 52 -15.47 -3.80 34.42
CA THR A 52 -16.86 -3.80 33.98
C THR A 52 -17.03 -2.72 32.93
N ILE A 53 -17.56 -3.10 31.76
CA ILE A 53 -17.90 -2.22 30.67
C ILE A 53 -19.41 -2.24 30.47
N VAL A 54 -20.01 -1.08 30.44
CA VAL A 54 -21.42 -0.88 30.05
C VAL A 54 -21.42 -0.17 28.72
N ASP A 55 -22.06 -0.81 27.75
CA ASP A 55 -22.25 -0.29 26.40
C ASP A 55 -23.73 0.04 26.22
N ARG A 56 -24.07 1.31 26.20
CA ARG A 56 -25.46 1.77 26.07
C ARG A 56 -25.94 1.76 24.62
N ALA A 57 -25.04 1.71 23.65
CA ALA A 57 -25.42 1.61 22.23
C ALA A 57 -25.95 0.21 21.88
N THR A 58 -25.38 -0.85 22.51
CA THR A 58 -25.82 -2.23 22.34
C THR A 58 -26.69 -2.73 23.50
N GLY A 59 -26.75 -2.00 24.62
CA GLY A 59 -27.45 -2.41 25.85
C GLY A 59 -26.74 -3.50 26.64
N LYS A 60 -25.45 -3.69 26.43
CA LYS A 60 -24.67 -4.77 27.06
C LYS A 60 -23.86 -4.31 28.24
N THR A 61 -23.72 -5.24 29.20
CA THR A 61 -22.75 -5.13 30.29
C THR A 61 -21.83 -6.33 30.27
N VAL A 62 -20.54 -6.08 30.16
CA VAL A 62 -19.49 -7.11 30.13
C VAL A 62 -18.61 -6.93 31.36
N SER A 63 -18.44 -7.98 32.16
CA SER A 63 -17.50 -8.00 33.29
C SER A 63 -16.44 -9.05 33.08
N ARG A 64 -15.18 -8.69 33.36
CA ARG A 64 -14.02 -9.58 33.27
C ARG A 64 -13.12 -9.43 34.46
N HIS A 65 -12.60 -10.57 34.93
CA HIS A 65 -11.59 -10.66 35.93
C HIS A 65 -10.23 -10.90 35.30
N LEU A 66 -9.25 -10.03 35.59
CA LEU A 66 -7.90 -10.11 35.01
C LEU A 66 -6.89 -10.31 36.15
N PRO A 67 -6.11 -11.41 36.12
CA PRO A 67 -4.96 -11.53 36.99
C PRO A 67 -3.89 -10.52 36.55
N ILE A 68 -3.31 -9.79 37.50
CA ILE A 68 -2.20 -8.86 37.26
C ILE A 68 -1.02 -9.25 38.15
N ALA A 69 0.21 -8.99 37.69
CA ALA A 69 1.38 -9.19 38.51
C ALA A 69 1.33 -8.28 39.76
N THR A 70 1.78 -8.81 40.88
CA THR A 70 1.87 -8.05 42.13
C THR A 70 2.92 -6.95 42.01
N GLY A 71 2.46 -5.68 42.10
CA GLY A 71 3.32 -4.50 41.99
C GLY A 71 2.71 -3.40 41.10
N SER A 72 3.36 -2.25 41.09
CA SER A 72 3.04 -1.12 40.17
C SER A 72 3.79 -1.24 38.83
N ASP A 73 3.87 -2.44 38.28
CA ASP A 73 4.55 -2.68 37.01
C ASP A 73 3.81 -1.95 35.85
N PRO A 74 4.51 -1.11 35.06
CA PRO A 74 3.96 -0.47 33.86
C PRO A 74 3.34 -1.46 32.89
N ALA A 75 3.89 -2.67 32.75
CA ALA A 75 3.37 -3.73 31.90
C ALA A 75 1.96 -4.20 32.30
N SER A 76 1.66 -4.22 33.62
CA SER A 76 0.32 -4.54 34.10
C SER A 76 -0.70 -3.47 33.72
N SER A 77 -0.32 -2.19 33.76
CA SER A 77 -1.19 -1.08 33.34
C SER A 77 -1.46 -1.11 31.82
N GLU A 78 -0.48 -1.48 31.01
CA GLU A 78 -0.61 -1.65 29.57
C GLU A 78 -1.54 -2.81 29.23
N LEU A 79 -1.37 -3.94 29.88
CA LEU A 79 -2.23 -5.11 29.71
C LEU A 79 -3.70 -4.78 30.01
N VAL A 80 -3.96 -4.08 31.13
CA VAL A 80 -5.32 -3.67 31.51
C VAL A 80 -5.90 -2.71 30.47
N ALA A 81 -5.14 -1.72 30.00
CA ALA A 81 -5.59 -0.77 28.99
C ALA A 81 -5.93 -1.48 27.67
N THR A 82 -5.03 -2.32 27.15
CA THR A 82 -5.24 -3.09 25.92
C THR A 82 -6.47 -4.00 26.01
N ARG A 83 -6.61 -4.76 27.11
CA ARG A 83 -7.75 -5.65 27.31
C ARG A 83 -9.07 -4.89 27.46
N THR A 84 -9.03 -3.70 28.04
CA THR A 84 -10.23 -2.84 28.13
C THR A 84 -10.68 -2.39 26.74
N VAL A 85 -9.75 -1.94 25.91
CA VAL A 85 -10.04 -1.51 24.54
C VAL A 85 -10.54 -2.68 23.69
N GLU A 86 -9.92 -3.86 23.78
CA GLU A 86 -10.37 -5.07 23.07
C GLU A 86 -11.81 -5.46 23.45
N LEU A 87 -12.15 -5.42 24.75
CA LEU A 87 -13.49 -5.77 25.22
C LEU A 87 -14.53 -4.72 24.80
N LEU A 88 -14.18 -3.43 24.86
CA LEU A 88 -15.04 -2.37 24.37
C LEU A 88 -15.33 -2.56 22.86
N ARG A 89 -14.30 -2.82 22.09
CA ARG A 89 -14.43 -3.07 20.66
C ARG A 89 -15.27 -4.30 20.39
N ALA A 90 -15.05 -5.41 21.10
CA ALA A 90 -15.83 -6.62 20.95
C ALA A 90 -17.32 -6.41 21.26
N SER A 91 -17.64 -5.58 22.28
CA SER A 91 -19.03 -5.20 22.58
C SER A 91 -19.67 -4.40 21.45
N LEU A 92 -18.94 -3.43 20.90
CA LEU A 92 -19.42 -2.57 19.84
C LEU A 92 -19.56 -3.28 18.47
N MET A 93 -18.78 -4.32 18.21
CA MET A 93 -18.89 -5.11 16.95
C MET A 93 -20.28 -5.70 16.72
N GLU A 94 -21.08 -5.84 17.76
CA GLU A 94 -22.46 -6.30 17.63
C GLU A 94 -23.40 -5.28 16.97
N LEU A 95 -23.00 -4.01 16.90
CA LEU A 95 -23.77 -3.02 16.13
C LEU A 95 -23.81 -3.34 14.63
N GLU A 96 -22.84 -4.11 14.13
CA GLU A 96 -22.76 -4.57 12.74
C GLU A 96 -23.44 -5.92 12.50
N ALA A 97 -23.99 -6.55 13.55
CA ALA A 97 -24.72 -7.82 13.39
C ALA A 97 -25.98 -7.62 12.55
N PRO A 98 -26.46 -8.64 11.80
CA PRO A 98 -27.70 -8.55 11.00
C PRO A 98 -28.93 -8.13 11.80
N HIS A 99 -28.94 -8.43 13.11
CA HIS A 99 -30.00 -8.01 14.04
C HIS A 99 -29.32 -7.43 15.29
N PRO A 100 -28.84 -6.17 15.23
CA PRO A 100 -28.11 -5.57 16.35
C PRO A 100 -29.02 -5.43 17.57
N ALA A 101 -28.50 -5.79 18.71
CA ALA A 101 -29.12 -5.42 19.98
C ALA A 101 -29.16 -3.89 20.06
N ARG A 102 -30.31 -3.32 20.37
CA ARG A 102 -30.48 -1.86 20.49
C ARG A 102 -30.44 -1.48 21.96
N GLY A 103 -29.44 -0.71 22.30
CA GLY A 103 -29.39 -0.02 23.61
C GLY A 103 -30.33 1.19 23.67
N ASP A 104 -30.20 1.93 24.74
CA ASP A 104 -31.05 3.13 25.01
C ASP A 104 -30.46 4.42 24.38
N VAL A 105 -29.31 4.34 23.71
CA VAL A 105 -28.64 5.48 23.06
C VAL A 105 -28.25 5.11 21.64
N PRO A 106 -28.50 5.99 20.64
CA PRO A 106 -28.04 5.77 19.29
C PRO A 106 -26.50 5.82 19.24
N ALA A 107 -25.90 4.87 18.51
CA ALA A 107 -24.46 4.88 18.27
C ALA A 107 -24.04 6.12 17.46
N THR A 108 -23.07 6.88 17.97
CA THR A 108 -22.49 8.02 17.24
C THR A 108 -21.69 7.54 16.02
N PRO A 109 -21.38 8.44 15.04
CA PRO A 109 -20.53 8.08 13.90
C PRO A 109 -19.17 7.50 14.32
N GLU A 110 -18.55 8.03 15.37
CA GLU A 110 -17.26 7.57 15.92
C GLU A 110 -17.38 6.16 16.49
N VAL A 111 -18.45 5.89 17.23
CA VAL A 111 -18.75 4.56 17.80
C VAL A 111 -18.98 3.54 16.69
N ARG A 112 -19.69 3.92 15.62
CA ARG A 112 -19.89 3.04 14.44
C ARG A 112 -18.57 2.79 13.70
N ALA A 113 -17.73 3.81 13.55
CA ALA A 113 -16.41 3.65 12.93
C ALA A 113 -15.52 2.68 13.72
N LEU A 114 -15.63 2.68 15.06
CA LEU A 114 -14.91 1.74 15.91
C LEU A 114 -15.50 0.32 15.89
N ALA A 115 -16.83 0.20 15.73
CA ALA A 115 -17.54 -1.07 15.60
C ALA A 115 -17.34 -1.70 14.21
N ALA A 116 -17.11 -0.87 13.18
CA ALA A 116 -16.88 -1.38 11.84
C ALA A 116 -15.75 -2.43 11.89
N PRO A 117 -15.99 -3.63 11.34
CA PRO A 117 -14.94 -4.64 11.29
C PRO A 117 -13.73 -3.98 10.63
N VAL A 118 -12.59 -4.05 11.30
CA VAL A 118 -11.29 -3.76 10.64
C VAL A 118 -11.32 -4.71 9.46
N GLY A 119 -11.60 -4.14 8.27
CA GLY A 119 -11.94 -4.93 7.09
C GLY A 119 -11.04 -6.12 7.02
N GLU A 120 -11.63 -7.30 6.85
CA GLU A 120 -10.87 -8.55 6.82
C GLU A 120 -9.59 -8.29 6.04
N PRO A 121 -8.43 -8.58 6.62
CA PRO A 121 -7.19 -8.24 5.99
C PRO A 121 -7.23 -8.84 4.59
N ARG A 122 -7.33 -7.98 3.56
CA ARG A 122 -7.34 -8.46 2.18
C ARG A 122 -6.02 -9.18 1.97
N VAL A 123 -6.09 -10.50 1.89
CA VAL A 123 -4.91 -11.36 1.69
C VAL A 123 -4.18 -10.95 0.41
N THR A 124 -4.92 -10.38 -0.54
CA THR A 124 -4.36 -9.94 -1.83
C THR A 124 -5.09 -8.70 -2.33
N THR A 125 -4.35 -7.70 -2.76
CA THR A 125 -4.83 -6.48 -3.40
C THR A 125 -4.49 -6.54 -4.88
N LEU A 126 -5.49 -6.37 -5.74
CA LEU A 126 -5.31 -6.14 -7.17
C LEU A 126 -5.15 -4.65 -7.41
N ALA A 127 -4.17 -4.24 -8.23
CA ALA A 127 -4.02 -2.87 -8.65
C ALA A 127 -3.72 -2.78 -10.16
N VAL A 128 -4.11 -1.66 -10.75
CA VAL A 128 -3.75 -1.30 -12.12
C VAL A 128 -3.07 0.05 -12.09
N ALA A 129 -1.97 0.18 -12.83
CA ALA A 129 -1.22 1.42 -12.91
C ALA A 129 -0.92 1.77 -14.37
N ALA A 130 -0.84 3.07 -14.67
CA ALA A 130 -0.48 3.55 -16.01
C ALA A 130 0.17 4.93 -15.92
N GLY A 131 1.03 5.25 -16.91
CA GLY A 131 1.64 6.56 -17.01
C GLY A 131 2.73 6.67 -18.05
N PRO A 132 3.41 7.82 -18.15
CA PRO A 132 4.56 8.01 -19.00
C PRO A 132 5.83 7.34 -18.47
N ALA A 133 6.70 6.95 -19.39
CA ALA A 133 8.05 6.48 -19.10
C ALA A 133 9.06 7.17 -20.03
N LEU A 134 10.25 7.42 -19.49
CA LEU A 134 11.43 7.81 -20.26
C LEU A 134 12.35 6.60 -20.33
N VAL A 135 12.72 6.20 -21.51
CA VAL A 135 13.62 5.06 -21.74
C VAL A 135 14.80 5.53 -22.56
N THR A 136 15.99 5.17 -22.16
CA THR A 136 17.22 5.52 -22.89
C THR A 136 18.11 4.30 -23.09
N SER A 137 18.71 4.24 -24.26
CA SER A 137 19.83 3.37 -24.57
C SER A 137 20.97 4.25 -25.05
N PRO A 138 22.23 4.01 -24.63
CA PRO A 138 23.34 4.95 -24.86
C PRO A 138 23.51 5.42 -26.30
N ALA A 139 23.18 4.59 -27.27
CA ALA A 139 23.37 4.89 -28.69
C ALA A 139 22.13 5.46 -29.41
N LEU A 140 20.92 5.26 -28.87
CA LEU A 140 19.66 5.64 -29.53
C LEU A 140 18.96 6.85 -28.90
N GLY A 141 19.59 7.44 -27.87
CA GLY A 141 19.02 8.57 -27.16
C GLY A 141 17.82 8.21 -26.28
N VAL A 142 16.96 9.17 -26.01
CA VAL A 142 15.81 9.07 -25.12
C VAL A 142 14.53 8.89 -25.92
N SER A 143 13.69 7.92 -25.54
CA SER A 143 12.30 7.79 -25.97
C SER A 143 11.33 8.17 -24.86
N VAL A 144 10.20 8.73 -25.22
CA VAL A 144 9.05 8.94 -24.35
C VAL A 144 8.01 7.88 -24.68
N ASP A 145 7.73 7.02 -23.73
CA ASP A 145 6.88 5.86 -23.87
C ASP A 145 5.68 5.95 -22.91
N VAL A 146 4.72 5.04 -23.07
CA VAL A 146 3.59 4.88 -22.13
C VAL A 146 3.63 3.47 -21.56
N TRP A 147 3.38 3.33 -20.27
CA TRP A 147 3.31 2.03 -19.64
C TRP A 147 1.97 1.78 -18.96
N VAL A 148 1.60 0.50 -18.92
CA VAL A 148 0.44 -0.01 -18.18
C VAL A 148 0.90 -1.24 -17.40
N ALA A 149 0.43 -1.40 -16.17
CA ALA A 149 0.76 -2.57 -15.34
C ALA A 149 -0.46 -3.08 -14.56
N VAL A 150 -0.45 -4.37 -14.30
CA VAL A 150 -1.32 -5.04 -13.34
C VAL A 150 -0.44 -5.58 -12.21
N LEU A 151 -0.85 -5.34 -10.98
CA LEU A 151 -0.10 -5.72 -9.78
C LEU A 151 -1.02 -6.52 -8.85
N LEU A 152 -0.48 -7.62 -8.32
CA LEU A 152 -1.09 -8.42 -7.26
C LEU A 152 -0.18 -8.29 -6.04
N ARG A 153 -0.69 -7.81 -4.92
CA ARG A 153 0.08 -7.64 -3.68
C ARG A 153 -0.56 -8.37 -2.52
N THR A 154 0.26 -9.00 -1.70
CA THR A 154 -0.13 -9.56 -0.41
C THR A 154 0.01 -8.50 0.70
N GLN A 155 -0.50 -8.79 1.86
CA GLN A 155 -0.34 -7.93 3.06
C GLN A 155 1.11 -7.76 3.50
N SER A 156 1.96 -8.74 3.23
CA SER A 156 3.40 -8.65 3.52
C SER A 156 4.15 -7.67 2.62
N GLY A 157 3.45 -7.04 1.66
CA GLY A 157 4.05 -6.14 0.67
C GLY A 157 4.68 -6.84 -0.53
N PHE A 158 4.77 -8.16 -0.52
CA PHE A 158 5.24 -8.93 -1.68
C PHE A 158 4.09 -9.16 -2.67
N GLY A 159 4.45 -9.26 -3.96
CA GLY A 159 3.48 -9.51 -5.00
C GLY A 159 4.09 -9.83 -6.35
N ALA A 160 3.24 -9.83 -7.37
CA ALA A 160 3.62 -10.01 -8.76
C ALA A 160 3.20 -8.80 -9.59
N THR A 161 3.96 -8.50 -10.63
CA THR A 161 3.67 -7.43 -11.59
C THR A 161 3.76 -7.94 -13.02
N ALA A 162 2.84 -7.48 -13.86
CA ALA A 162 2.90 -7.61 -15.31
C ALA A 162 2.78 -6.20 -15.91
N ARG A 163 3.79 -5.78 -16.68
CA ARG A 163 3.86 -4.43 -17.25
C ARG A 163 4.09 -4.50 -18.75
N LEU A 164 3.38 -3.67 -19.50
CA LEU A 164 3.57 -3.40 -20.92
C LEU A 164 4.08 -1.97 -21.07
N VAL A 165 5.19 -1.78 -21.80
CA VAL A 165 5.68 -0.46 -22.22
C VAL A 165 5.49 -0.34 -23.74
N VAL A 166 4.72 0.66 -24.11
CA VAL A 166 4.35 0.96 -25.50
C VAL A 166 5.20 2.13 -26.00
N PRO A 167 5.94 1.99 -27.12
CA PRO A 167 6.76 3.08 -27.63
C PRO A 167 5.90 4.25 -28.08
N GLY A 168 6.25 5.45 -27.61
CA GLY A 168 5.64 6.71 -28.02
C GLY A 168 6.44 7.38 -29.13
N THR A 169 7.51 8.09 -28.75
CA THR A 169 8.30 8.86 -29.75
C THR A 169 9.34 8.01 -30.47
N GLY A 170 9.79 6.91 -29.86
CA GLY A 170 10.94 6.15 -30.32
C GLY A 170 12.27 6.87 -30.10
N GLY A 171 13.36 6.12 -30.16
CA GLY A 171 14.72 6.65 -30.20
C GLY A 171 15.21 6.83 -31.65
N GLY A 172 16.27 7.57 -31.86
CA GLY A 172 16.86 7.73 -33.18
C GLY A 172 18.34 8.05 -33.13
N LEU A 173 19.00 7.80 -34.28
CA LEU A 173 20.43 8.09 -34.44
C LEU A 173 20.64 8.64 -35.85
N ASP A 174 21.30 9.78 -35.97
CA ASP A 174 21.76 10.33 -37.25
C ASP A 174 23.16 9.75 -37.58
N ILE A 175 23.29 9.21 -38.76
CA ILE A 175 24.51 8.64 -39.31
C ILE A 175 24.82 9.28 -40.64
N ALA A 176 26.02 9.12 -41.17
CA ALA A 176 26.45 9.73 -42.43
C ALA A 176 25.58 9.25 -43.61
N GLU A 177 25.06 8.05 -43.57
CA GLU A 177 24.22 7.42 -44.57
C GLU A 177 22.73 7.79 -44.46
N GLY A 178 22.31 8.48 -43.38
CA GLY A 178 20.92 8.88 -43.18
C GLY A 178 20.49 8.85 -41.70
N HIS A 179 19.24 8.52 -41.43
CA HIS A 179 18.66 8.46 -40.08
C HIS A 179 18.15 7.05 -39.75
N VAL A 180 18.43 6.56 -38.56
CA VAL A 180 17.90 5.30 -38.05
C VAL A 180 16.91 5.62 -36.90
N SER A 181 15.67 5.19 -37.03
CA SER A 181 14.68 5.24 -35.96
C SER A 181 14.53 3.86 -35.30
N ALA A 182 14.27 3.86 -34.00
CA ALA A 182 14.09 2.63 -33.22
C ALA A 182 12.86 2.74 -32.32
N ARG A 183 12.03 1.70 -32.29
CA ARG A 183 10.86 1.58 -31.43
C ARG A 183 10.89 0.25 -30.71
N ALA A 184 10.73 0.27 -29.37
CA ALA A 184 10.86 -0.90 -28.52
C ALA A 184 9.58 -1.16 -27.72
N TRP A 185 8.86 -2.24 -28.03
CA TRP A 185 7.81 -2.76 -27.15
C TRP A 185 8.44 -3.62 -26.07
N GLN A 186 8.05 -3.40 -24.82
CA GLN A 186 8.63 -4.15 -23.70
C GLN A 186 7.51 -4.83 -22.91
N TYR A 187 7.66 -6.14 -22.70
CA TYR A 187 6.77 -6.98 -21.90
C TYR A 187 7.55 -7.42 -20.67
N ARG A 188 7.09 -7.07 -19.50
CA ARG A 188 7.79 -7.31 -18.24
C ARG A 188 6.94 -8.14 -17.29
N LEU A 189 7.54 -9.15 -16.70
CA LEU A 189 6.95 -9.96 -15.64
C LEU A 189 7.92 -10.02 -14.48
N GLY A 190 7.42 -9.87 -13.24
CA GLY A 190 8.29 -9.85 -12.10
C GLY A 190 7.59 -9.90 -10.76
N ALA A 191 8.40 -9.89 -9.73
CA ALA A 191 7.98 -9.68 -8.35
C ALA A 191 7.97 -8.18 -8.04
N VAL A 192 7.05 -7.77 -7.18
CA VAL A 192 6.98 -6.44 -6.58
C VAL A 192 7.13 -6.56 -5.07
N PHE A 193 7.83 -5.61 -4.48
CA PHE A 193 7.94 -5.46 -3.03
C PHE A 193 7.67 -4.01 -2.65
N GLU A 194 6.68 -3.82 -1.79
CA GLU A 194 6.39 -2.55 -1.13
C GLU A 194 6.97 -2.60 0.28
N GLY A 195 7.97 -1.75 0.54
CA GLY A 195 8.62 -1.68 1.84
C GLY A 195 7.74 -1.01 2.91
N PRO A 196 8.20 -1.00 4.17
CA PRO A 196 7.47 -0.35 5.25
C PRO A 196 7.26 1.13 4.96
N ARG A 197 6.12 1.66 5.40
CA ARG A 197 5.77 3.08 5.20
C ARG A 197 6.80 4.00 5.87
N LEU A 198 7.38 4.89 5.10
CA LEU A 198 8.27 5.94 5.60
C LEU A 198 7.48 7.06 6.28
N THR A 199 6.27 7.33 5.77
CA THR A 199 5.27 8.23 6.37
C THR A 199 3.88 7.60 6.21
N ARG A 200 2.81 8.28 6.65
CA ARG A 200 1.43 7.79 6.49
C ARG A 200 1.05 7.49 5.03
N SER A 201 1.67 8.18 4.09
CA SER A 201 1.31 8.11 2.66
C SER A 201 2.43 7.68 1.74
N LEU A 202 3.68 7.52 2.23
CA LEU A 202 4.85 7.25 1.40
C LEU A 202 5.46 5.90 1.74
N SER A 203 5.65 5.04 0.74
CA SER A 203 6.32 3.74 0.87
C SER A 203 7.37 3.54 -0.22
N PRO A 204 8.49 2.85 0.07
CA PRO A 204 9.43 2.40 -0.94
C PRO A 204 8.78 1.33 -1.82
N HIS A 205 9.10 1.36 -3.12
CA HIS A 205 8.59 0.45 -4.12
C HIS A 205 9.74 -0.17 -4.91
N PHE A 206 9.77 -1.49 -5.03
CA PHE A 206 10.80 -2.24 -5.74
C PHE A 206 10.16 -3.28 -6.64
N GLU A 207 10.72 -3.42 -7.84
CA GLU A 207 10.32 -4.47 -8.77
C GLU A 207 11.57 -5.17 -9.32
N ALA A 208 11.45 -6.48 -9.59
CA ALA A 208 12.51 -7.24 -10.23
C ALA A 208 11.91 -8.41 -11.03
N GLY A 209 12.49 -8.71 -12.19
CA GLY A 209 11.97 -9.78 -13.03
C GLY A 209 12.65 -9.92 -14.36
N ALA A 210 11.90 -10.45 -15.34
CA ALA A 210 12.34 -10.61 -16.71
C ALA A 210 11.58 -9.64 -17.63
N THR A 211 12.28 -9.11 -18.63
CA THR A 211 11.73 -8.31 -19.71
C THR A 211 11.97 -9.00 -21.05
N LEU A 212 10.95 -8.97 -21.90
CA LEU A 212 11.03 -9.33 -23.32
C LEU A 212 10.84 -8.05 -24.13
N VAL A 213 11.73 -7.79 -25.08
CA VAL A 213 11.71 -6.56 -25.89
C VAL A 213 11.68 -6.91 -27.37
N THR A 214 10.66 -6.41 -28.06
CA THR A 214 10.60 -6.42 -29.53
C THR A 214 11.05 -5.06 -30.04
N LEU A 215 12.21 -5.01 -30.66
CA LEU A 215 12.78 -3.80 -31.24
C LEU A 215 12.53 -3.79 -32.76
N THR A 216 11.93 -2.72 -33.23
CA THR A 216 11.82 -2.41 -34.67
C THR A 216 12.74 -1.25 -34.97
N THR A 217 13.66 -1.45 -35.92
CA THR A 217 14.55 -0.40 -36.42
C THR A 217 14.22 -0.13 -37.87
N ALA A 218 14.10 1.15 -38.26
CA ALA A 218 13.85 1.56 -39.64
C ALA A 218 14.87 2.62 -40.06
N GLY A 219 15.55 2.37 -41.17
CA GLY A 219 16.54 3.28 -41.76
C GLY A 219 15.89 4.17 -42.80
N ALA A 220 16.08 5.49 -42.74
CA ALA A 220 15.81 6.46 -43.79
C ALA A 220 17.15 6.87 -44.39
N ALA A 221 17.54 6.22 -45.49
CA ALA A 221 18.86 6.38 -46.10
C ALA A 221 18.87 7.44 -47.21
N THR A 222 20.00 8.14 -47.36
CA THR A 222 20.29 9.05 -48.45
C THR A 222 20.93 8.28 -49.61
N ALA A 223 20.54 8.56 -50.86
CA ALA A 223 21.13 7.89 -52.03
C ALA A 223 22.68 7.97 -52.02
N PRO A 224 23.42 6.90 -52.36
CA PRO A 224 22.97 5.65 -52.98
C PRO A 224 22.48 4.54 -52.04
N PHE A 225 22.44 4.78 -50.74
CA PHE A 225 22.04 3.78 -49.76
C PHE A 225 20.53 3.51 -49.76
N ARG A 226 20.11 2.37 -49.21
CA ARG A 226 18.71 1.99 -49.05
C ARG A 226 18.38 1.73 -47.60
N GLY A 227 17.32 2.32 -47.07
CA GLY A 227 16.80 2.04 -45.76
C GLY A 227 16.17 0.64 -45.71
N VAL A 228 16.40 -0.06 -44.61
CA VAL A 228 15.85 -1.39 -44.36
C VAL A 228 15.17 -1.36 -43.01
N GLU A 229 14.01 -2.02 -42.88
CA GLU A 229 13.34 -2.27 -41.63
C GLU A 229 13.75 -3.65 -41.07
N GLN A 230 14.09 -3.70 -39.81
CA GLN A 230 14.48 -4.94 -39.14
C GLN A 230 13.72 -5.08 -37.80
N HIS A 231 13.39 -6.32 -37.48
CA HIS A 231 12.80 -6.69 -36.21
C HIS A 231 13.77 -7.59 -35.45
N SER A 232 13.94 -7.31 -34.16
CA SER A 232 14.73 -8.15 -33.27
C SER A 232 13.98 -8.41 -31.99
N LEU A 233 14.22 -9.58 -31.40
CA LEU A 233 13.68 -10.00 -30.13
C LEU A 233 14.83 -10.20 -29.14
N THR A 234 14.76 -9.50 -28.02
CA THR A 234 15.73 -9.62 -26.93
C THR A 234 15.02 -9.81 -25.62
N TRP A 235 15.70 -10.37 -24.64
CA TRP A 235 15.15 -10.56 -23.32
C TRP A 235 16.23 -10.36 -22.25
N GLY A 236 15.83 -10.20 -21.00
CA GLY A 236 16.83 -10.12 -19.92
C GLY A 236 16.23 -9.76 -18.58
N PRO A 237 17.07 -9.71 -17.55
CA PRO A 237 16.64 -9.24 -16.24
C PRO A 237 16.38 -7.72 -16.25
N TRP A 238 15.44 -7.32 -15.42
CA TRP A 238 15.18 -5.92 -15.12
C TRP A 238 14.92 -5.71 -13.65
N ILE A 239 15.23 -4.52 -13.16
CA ILE A 239 14.94 -4.06 -11.81
C ILE A 239 14.37 -2.64 -11.88
N ALA A 240 13.53 -2.30 -10.91
CA ALA A 240 13.07 -0.94 -10.70
C ALA A 240 13.04 -0.63 -9.20
N ALA A 241 13.37 0.60 -8.85
CA ALA A 241 13.30 1.11 -7.50
C ALA A 241 12.66 2.51 -7.50
N GLY A 242 11.85 2.80 -6.51
CA GLY A 242 11.13 4.06 -6.46
C GLY A 242 10.32 4.28 -5.20
N LEU A 243 9.36 5.16 -5.31
CA LEU A 243 8.47 5.58 -4.24
C LEU A 243 7.02 5.50 -4.72
N ARG A 244 6.16 5.08 -3.82
CA ARG A 244 4.71 5.11 -3.96
C ARG A 244 4.14 6.11 -2.95
N TYR A 245 3.38 7.08 -3.44
CA TYR A 245 2.70 8.08 -2.62
C TYR A 245 1.19 7.93 -2.73
N GLU A 246 0.54 7.50 -1.65
CA GLU A 246 -0.92 7.37 -1.55
C GLU A 246 -1.52 8.71 -1.13
N PHE A 247 -2.22 9.40 -2.03
CA PHE A 247 -2.82 10.71 -1.76
C PHE A 247 -4.31 10.63 -1.41
N VAL A 248 -5.00 9.57 -1.84
CA VAL A 248 -6.33 9.19 -1.32
C VAL A 248 -6.37 7.66 -1.20
N PRO A 249 -7.24 7.10 -0.36
CA PRO A 249 -7.37 5.65 -0.22
C PRO A 249 -7.53 4.98 -1.58
N ARG A 250 -6.67 3.98 -1.87
CA ARG A 250 -6.65 3.18 -3.10
C ARG A 250 -6.09 3.89 -4.34
N VAL A 251 -5.72 5.17 -4.28
CA VAL A 251 -5.11 5.87 -5.42
C VAL A 251 -3.75 6.40 -5.03
N SER A 252 -2.74 6.03 -5.80
CA SER A 252 -1.35 6.36 -5.52
C SER A 252 -0.63 6.89 -6.76
N LEU A 253 0.35 7.73 -6.54
CA LEU A 253 1.36 8.09 -7.53
C LEU A 253 2.57 7.17 -7.32
N VAL A 254 3.05 6.55 -8.39
CA VAL A 254 4.27 5.72 -8.37
C VAL A 254 5.31 6.40 -9.24
N VAL A 255 6.55 6.52 -8.72
CA VAL A 255 7.71 7.05 -9.45
C VAL A 255 8.84 6.05 -9.30
N THR A 256 9.41 5.57 -10.42
CA THR A 256 10.47 4.56 -10.41
C THR A 256 11.62 4.93 -11.33
N ALA A 257 12.84 4.53 -10.95
CA ALA A 257 14.01 4.42 -11.83
C ALA A 257 14.20 2.94 -12.19
N GLU A 258 14.60 2.65 -13.41
CA GLU A 258 14.58 1.30 -13.98
C GLU A 258 15.90 1.00 -14.70
N LEU A 259 16.33 -0.26 -14.63
CA LEU A 259 17.50 -0.77 -15.32
C LEU A 259 17.20 -2.16 -15.88
N ALA A 260 17.54 -2.39 -17.15
CA ALA A 260 17.49 -3.72 -17.77
C ALA A 260 18.78 -4.03 -18.53
N LEU A 261 19.11 -5.33 -18.57
CA LEU A 261 20.23 -5.87 -19.34
C LEU A 261 19.69 -6.90 -20.33
N LEU A 262 19.73 -6.59 -21.63
CA LEU A 262 19.11 -7.42 -22.66
C LEU A 262 20.09 -8.36 -23.34
N PHE A 263 19.62 -9.55 -23.69
CA PHE A 263 20.36 -10.62 -24.38
C PHE A 263 19.49 -11.26 -25.47
N PRO A 264 20.01 -11.58 -26.66
CA PRO A 264 21.33 -11.13 -27.15
C PRO A 264 21.35 -9.59 -27.27
N GLU A 265 22.55 -9.00 -27.29
CA GLU A 265 22.72 -7.58 -27.62
C GLU A 265 22.31 -7.35 -29.07
N THR A 266 21.49 -6.34 -29.31
CA THR A 266 21.11 -5.96 -30.68
C THR A 266 22.12 -4.96 -31.24
N VAL A 267 22.82 -5.37 -32.28
CA VAL A 267 23.78 -4.52 -32.99
C VAL A 267 23.12 -3.94 -34.23
N ILE A 268 23.08 -2.62 -34.32
CA ILE A 268 22.58 -1.87 -35.48
C ILE A 268 23.76 -1.58 -36.41
N ARG A 269 23.64 -1.99 -37.68
CA ARG A 269 24.71 -1.86 -38.66
C ARG A 269 24.28 -1.01 -39.84
N SER A 270 25.23 -0.21 -40.34
CA SER A 270 25.10 0.51 -41.63
C SER A 270 26.31 0.13 -42.47
N ASP A 271 26.09 -0.37 -43.68
CA ASP A 271 27.13 -0.79 -44.63
C ASP A 271 28.20 -1.69 -43.96
N ALA A 272 27.76 -2.75 -43.33
CA ALA A 272 28.57 -3.71 -42.55
C ALA A 272 29.33 -3.11 -41.32
N ARG A 273 29.24 -1.82 -41.07
CA ARG A 273 29.84 -1.17 -39.90
C ARG A 273 28.83 -1.09 -38.72
N GLU A 274 29.26 -1.45 -37.54
CA GLU A 274 28.47 -1.25 -36.35
C GLU A 274 28.35 0.24 -36.03
N VAL A 275 27.10 0.75 -35.93
CA VAL A 275 26.81 2.16 -35.64
C VAL A 275 26.21 2.36 -34.29
N ALA A 276 25.52 1.35 -33.74
CA ALA A 276 24.93 1.41 -32.42
C ALA A 276 24.69 0.02 -31.85
N THR A 277 24.58 -0.06 -30.52
CA THR A 277 24.08 -1.21 -29.79
C THR A 277 22.87 -0.83 -28.96
N PHE A 278 21.94 -1.77 -28.77
CA PHE A 278 20.73 -1.56 -27.97
C PHE A 278 20.62 -2.57 -26.86
N GLY A 279 20.28 -2.08 -25.63
CA GLY A 279 19.86 -2.92 -24.52
C GLY A 279 20.91 -3.25 -23.48
N ARG A 280 22.13 -2.64 -23.53
CA ARG A 280 23.17 -2.82 -22.51
C ARG A 280 23.90 -1.53 -22.15
N PRO A 281 23.42 -0.80 -21.12
CA PRO A 281 22.16 -0.99 -20.40
C PRO A 281 20.97 -0.33 -21.09
N LEU A 282 19.77 -0.75 -20.73
CA LEU A 282 18.55 -0.01 -20.97
C LEU A 282 18.16 0.65 -19.66
N VAL A 283 18.15 1.97 -19.60
CA VAL A 283 17.86 2.75 -18.38
C VAL A 283 16.56 3.51 -18.60
N GLY A 284 15.76 3.61 -17.53
CA GLY A 284 14.50 4.33 -17.63
C GLY A 284 14.09 4.99 -16.33
N ALA A 285 13.11 5.87 -16.45
CA ALA A 285 12.36 6.41 -15.33
C ALA A 285 10.89 6.45 -15.70
N SER A 286 10.02 6.12 -14.78
CA SER A 286 8.58 6.16 -15.03
C SER A 286 7.83 6.81 -13.89
N THR A 287 6.70 7.40 -14.22
CA THR A 287 5.71 7.88 -13.26
C THR A 287 4.33 7.41 -13.69
N GLY A 288 3.42 7.18 -12.75
CA GLY A 288 2.07 6.76 -13.10
C GLY A 288 1.11 6.80 -11.93
N LEU A 289 -0.17 6.76 -12.26
CA LEU A 289 -1.25 6.60 -11.30
C LEU A 289 -1.57 5.12 -11.15
N GLU A 290 -1.72 4.70 -9.91
CA GLU A 290 -2.13 3.36 -9.51
C GLU A 290 -3.46 3.43 -8.80
N VAL A 291 -4.39 2.53 -9.16
CA VAL A 291 -5.68 2.32 -8.50
C VAL A 291 -5.74 0.88 -8.00
N ALA A 292 -6.09 0.70 -6.72
CA ALA A 292 -6.12 -0.59 -6.03
C ALA A 292 -7.54 -0.96 -5.57
N TRP A 293 -7.85 -2.28 -5.56
CA TRP A 293 -9.14 -2.85 -5.13
C TRP A 293 -8.99 -3.92 -4.05
#